data_d8da47743923e7d1a3dea5fb8442e247
#
_entry.id   d8da47743923e7d1a3dea5fb8442e247
#
_cell.length_a   1.000
_cell.length_b   1.000
_cell.length_c   1.000
_cell.angle_alpha   90.00
_cell.angle_beta   90.00
_cell.angle_gamma   90.00
#
_symmetry.space_group_name_H-M   'P 1'
#
loop_
_entity.id
_entity.type
_entity.pdbx_description
1 polymer ?
#
loop_
_entity_poly.entity_id
_entity_poly.type
_entity_poly.pdbx_seq_one_letter_code
_entity_poly.pdbx_strand_id
1 'polypeptide(L)'
;MRIVRPLAVDHTVVDVVCFQLDGAPPEMHELTLQFVNLAASPASLVASDDLEIFERCQRGLATPGNEWIDMSRGVLVDQRQADGATVSRGTSELPMRHQFETWKSWMGL
;
A
#
# COMPACT_ATOMS: atom_id res chain seq x y z
N MET A 1 -10.28 -0.31 -9.13
CA MET A 1 -10.32 0.40 -7.82
C MET A 1 -10.22 -0.62 -6.72
N ARG A 2 -9.49 -0.32 -5.65
CA ARG A 2 -9.48 -1.13 -4.43
C ARG A 2 -10.21 -0.37 -3.32
N ILE A 3 -11.10 -1.05 -2.62
CA ILE A 3 -11.80 -0.52 -1.45
C ILE A 3 -11.31 -1.31 -0.25
N VAL A 4 -10.62 -0.62 0.66
CA VAL A 4 -10.04 -1.23 1.87
C VAL A 4 -11.01 -1.01 3.03
N ARG A 5 -11.45 -2.09 3.66
CA ARG A 5 -12.36 -2.07 4.81
C ARG A 5 -11.71 -2.77 6.01
N PRO A 6 -11.14 -2.01 6.97
CA PRO A 6 -10.66 -2.59 8.21
C PRO A 6 -11.87 -3.03 9.06
N LEU A 7 -11.87 -4.28 9.50
CA LEU A 7 -12.92 -4.88 10.33
C LEU A 7 -12.47 -5.08 11.78
N ALA A 8 -11.20 -5.40 11.96
CA ALA A 8 -10.57 -5.57 13.28
C ALA A 8 -9.09 -5.21 13.17
N VAL A 9 -8.37 -5.20 14.29
CA VAL A 9 -6.93 -4.88 14.34
C VAL A 9 -6.08 -5.83 13.46
N ASP A 10 -6.55 -7.04 13.27
CA ASP A 10 -5.89 -8.13 12.52
C ASP A 10 -6.70 -8.61 11.31
N HIS A 11 -7.78 -7.90 10.98
CA HIS A 11 -8.68 -8.32 9.90
C HIS A 11 -9.09 -7.15 9.01
N THR A 12 -8.71 -7.23 7.74
CA THR A 12 -9.05 -6.24 6.70
C THR A 12 -9.58 -6.95 5.46
N VAL A 13 -10.66 -6.43 4.91
CA VAL A 13 -11.21 -6.89 3.62
C VAL A 13 -10.86 -5.89 2.54
N VAL A 14 -10.43 -6.37 1.40
CA VAL A 14 -10.16 -5.56 0.21
C VAL A 14 -11.04 -6.01 -0.94
N ASP A 15 -11.96 -5.15 -1.36
CA ASP A 15 -12.75 -5.37 -2.56
C ASP A 15 -12.01 -4.82 -3.77
N VAL A 16 -11.92 -5.60 -4.83
CA VAL A 16 -11.36 -5.17 -6.12
C VAL A 16 -12.50 -4.96 -7.10
N VAL A 17 -12.67 -3.71 -7.55
CA VAL A 17 -13.72 -3.32 -8.48
C VAL A 17 -13.10 -2.96 -9.82
N CYS A 18 -13.54 -3.61 -10.88
CA CYS A 18 -13.17 -3.28 -12.26
C CYS A 18 -14.21 -2.37 -12.86
N PHE A 19 -13.76 -1.38 -13.60
CA PHE A 19 -14.61 -0.47 -14.36
C PHE A 19 -14.46 -0.75 -15.85
N GLN A 20 -15.56 -0.63 -16.55
CA GLN A 20 -15.55 -0.52 -18.00
C GLN A 20 -15.57 0.96 -18.37
N LEU A 21 -14.75 1.35 -19.33
CA LEU A 21 -14.83 2.68 -19.93
C LEU A 21 -16.02 2.73 -20.88
N ASP A 22 -16.90 3.71 -20.67
CA ASP A 22 -18.02 3.92 -21.57
C ASP A 22 -17.50 4.33 -22.97
N GLY A 23 -18.06 3.71 -24.01
CA GLY A 23 -17.62 3.93 -25.40
C GLY A 23 -16.31 3.25 -25.81
N ALA A 24 -15.64 2.53 -24.90
CA ALA A 24 -14.46 1.75 -25.27
C ALA A 24 -14.84 0.40 -25.91
N PRO A 25 -13.98 -0.17 -26.79
CA PRO A 25 -14.19 -1.50 -27.34
C PRO A 25 -14.38 -2.55 -26.24
N PRO A 26 -15.34 -3.49 -26.38
CA PRO A 26 -15.59 -4.53 -25.35
C PRO A 26 -14.34 -5.36 -25.00
N GLU A 27 -13.46 -5.59 -25.96
CA GLU A 27 -12.22 -6.36 -25.80
C GLU A 27 -11.28 -5.74 -24.78
N MET A 28 -11.31 -4.41 -24.61
CA MET A 28 -10.52 -3.72 -23.56
C MET A 28 -10.99 -4.12 -22.16
N HIS A 29 -12.29 -4.26 -21.96
CA HIS A 29 -12.83 -4.70 -20.68
C HIS A 29 -12.47 -6.17 -20.39
N GLU A 30 -12.57 -7.04 -21.38
CA GLU A 30 -12.18 -8.44 -21.26
C GLU A 30 -10.70 -8.59 -20.89
N LEU A 31 -9.81 -7.85 -21.56
CA LEU A 31 -8.38 -7.83 -21.22
C LEU A 31 -8.13 -7.32 -19.80
N THR A 32 -8.88 -6.29 -19.37
CA THR A 32 -8.79 -5.77 -17.99
C THR A 32 -9.20 -6.82 -16.97
N LEU A 33 -10.29 -7.55 -17.21
CA LEU A 33 -10.74 -8.63 -16.33
C LEU A 33 -9.74 -9.79 -16.27
N GLN A 34 -9.16 -10.17 -17.41
CA GLN A 34 -8.12 -11.18 -17.47
C GLN A 34 -6.89 -10.77 -16.67
N PHE A 35 -6.44 -9.52 -16.82
CA PHE A 35 -5.31 -8.99 -16.06
C PHE A 35 -5.60 -8.94 -14.55
N VAL A 36 -6.79 -8.48 -14.15
CA VAL A 36 -7.18 -8.42 -12.74
C VAL A 36 -7.25 -9.83 -12.14
N ASN A 37 -7.78 -10.79 -12.86
CA ASN A 37 -7.81 -12.19 -12.42
C ASN A 37 -6.40 -12.78 -12.28
N LEU A 38 -5.49 -12.42 -13.18
CA LEU A 38 -4.10 -12.89 -13.15
C LEU A 38 -3.30 -12.25 -12.01
N ALA A 39 -3.54 -10.98 -11.70
CA ALA A 39 -2.69 -10.20 -10.80
C ALA A 39 -3.32 -9.94 -9.42
N ALA A 40 -4.64 -9.79 -9.33
CA ALA A 40 -5.32 -9.33 -8.12
C ALA A 40 -6.33 -10.33 -7.53
N SER A 41 -6.54 -11.48 -8.17
CA SER A 41 -7.35 -12.56 -7.61
C SER A 41 -6.60 -13.25 -6.46
N PRO A 42 -7.29 -13.66 -5.39
CA PRO A 42 -6.68 -14.47 -4.33
C PRO A 42 -6.06 -15.79 -4.81
N ALA A 43 -6.50 -16.28 -5.97
CA ALA A 43 -5.94 -17.48 -6.63
C ALA A 43 -4.83 -17.16 -7.64
N SER A 44 -4.42 -15.89 -7.76
CA SER A 44 -3.33 -15.46 -8.64
C SER A 44 -1.96 -15.73 -8.04
N LEU A 45 -0.93 -15.73 -8.88
CA LEU A 45 0.46 -15.84 -8.43
C LEU A 45 0.94 -14.60 -7.66
N VAL A 46 0.38 -13.42 -7.95
CA VAL A 46 0.83 -12.15 -7.34
C VAL A 46 0.09 -11.88 -6.04
N ALA A 47 -1.24 -11.84 -6.07
CA ALA A 47 -2.01 -11.49 -4.88
C ALA A 47 -1.94 -12.55 -3.77
N SER A 48 -1.80 -13.83 -4.11
CA SER A 48 -1.63 -14.88 -3.09
C SER A 48 -0.32 -14.72 -2.32
N ASP A 49 0.76 -14.33 -2.98
CA ASP A 49 2.05 -14.03 -2.36
C ASP A 49 1.95 -12.79 -1.45
N ASP A 50 1.34 -11.72 -1.94
CA ASP A 50 1.08 -10.51 -1.16
C ASP A 50 0.25 -10.79 0.11
N LEU A 51 -0.81 -11.59 0.00
CA LEU A 51 -1.67 -11.94 1.14
C LEU A 51 -0.91 -12.71 2.22
N GLU A 52 -0.05 -13.64 1.83
CA GLU A 52 0.83 -14.34 2.77
C GLU A 52 1.80 -13.39 3.47
N ILE A 53 2.38 -12.45 2.73
CA ILE A 53 3.27 -11.42 3.30
C ILE A 53 2.51 -10.53 4.29
N PHE A 54 1.31 -10.09 3.98
CA PHE A 54 0.49 -9.27 4.89
C PHE A 54 0.17 -10.02 6.18
N GLU A 55 -0.18 -11.31 6.10
CA GLU A 55 -0.43 -12.13 7.28
C GLU A 55 0.83 -12.28 8.14
N ARG A 56 1.99 -12.53 7.53
CA ARG A 56 3.27 -12.60 8.24
C ARG A 56 3.66 -11.29 8.90
N CYS A 57 3.44 -10.17 8.23
CA CYS A 57 3.67 -8.84 8.81
C CYS A 57 2.77 -8.61 10.01
N GLN A 58 1.48 -8.96 9.92
CA GLN A 58 0.54 -8.83 11.04
C GLN A 58 0.96 -9.68 12.24
N ARG A 59 1.39 -10.92 12.01
CA ARG A 59 1.93 -11.78 13.08
C ARG A 59 3.20 -11.20 13.71
N GLY A 60 4.11 -10.64 12.87
CA GLY A 60 5.32 -9.98 13.35
C GLY A 60 5.02 -8.77 14.22
N LEU A 61 4.05 -7.94 13.82
CA LEU A 61 3.63 -6.76 14.58
C LEU A 61 2.95 -7.11 15.92
N ALA A 62 2.36 -8.30 16.03
CA ALA A 62 1.76 -8.79 17.29
C ALA A 62 2.78 -9.33 18.30
N THR A 63 4.04 -9.51 17.90
CA THR A 63 5.08 -10.00 18.82
C THR A 63 5.67 -8.86 19.64
N PRO A 64 6.04 -9.07 20.91
CA PRO A 64 6.78 -8.11 21.72
C PRO A 64 8.24 -8.04 21.23
N GLY A 65 8.43 -7.43 20.07
CA GLY A 65 9.74 -7.23 19.47
C GLY A 65 10.33 -5.85 19.78
N ASN A 66 11.00 -5.26 18.83
CA ASN A 66 11.52 -3.91 18.98
C ASN A 66 10.37 -2.89 19.06
N GLU A 67 10.41 -2.05 20.09
CA GLU A 67 9.47 -0.93 20.24
C GLU A 67 9.65 0.12 19.12
N TRP A 68 10.83 0.17 18.53
CA TRP A 68 11.20 1.18 17.55
C TRP A 68 11.63 0.57 16.23
N ILE A 69 11.20 1.20 15.15
CA ILE A 69 11.64 0.90 13.79
C ILE A 69 12.49 2.07 13.31
N ASP A 70 13.72 1.78 12.87
CA ASP A 70 14.58 2.79 12.25
C ASP A 70 14.16 3.01 10.79
N MET A 71 13.74 4.24 10.47
CA MET A 71 13.39 4.71 9.13
C MET A 71 14.29 5.87 8.70
N SER A 72 15.54 5.91 9.16
CA SER A 72 16.47 7.02 8.94
C SER A 72 17.17 7.00 7.59
N ARG A 73 17.03 5.91 6.81
CA ARG A 73 17.73 5.80 5.53
C ARG A 73 17.36 6.95 4.59
N GLY A 74 18.36 7.72 4.22
CA GLY A 74 18.26 8.86 3.31
C GLY A 74 17.80 10.17 3.96
N VAL A 75 17.57 10.24 5.27
CA VAL A 75 17.07 11.45 5.94
C VAL A 75 18.00 12.67 5.75
N LEU A 76 19.31 12.44 5.70
CA LEU A 76 20.31 13.52 5.55
C LEU A 76 20.36 14.14 4.13
N VAL A 77 19.71 13.50 3.15
CA VAL A 77 19.64 14.00 1.77
C VAL A 77 18.24 14.44 1.37
N ASP A 78 17.31 14.44 2.31
CA ASP A 78 15.97 14.98 2.12
C ASP A 78 16.04 16.51 1.92
N GLN A 79 15.38 17.02 0.88
CA GLN A 79 15.38 18.44 0.52
C GLN A 79 13.94 18.95 0.49
N ARG A 80 13.65 19.92 1.36
CA ARG A 80 12.35 20.59 1.34
C ARG A 80 12.33 21.64 0.23
N GLN A 81 11.33 21.57 -0.62
CA GLN A 81 11.11 22.48 -1.73
C GLN A 81 10.27 23.70 -1.28
N ALA A 82 10.30 24.75 -2.08
CA ALA A 82 9.56 25.99 -1.80
C ALA A 82 8.02 25.81 -1.79
N ASP A 83 7.51 24.82 -2.51
CA ASP A 83 6.09 24.44 -2.55
C ASP A 83 5.65 23.58 -1.36
N GLY A 84 6.58 23.27 -0.43
CA GLY A 84 6.33 22.42 0.73
C GLY A 84 6.56 20.93 0.49
N ALA A 85 6.80 20.49 -0.74
CA ALA A 85 7.15 19.11 -1.03
C ALA A 85 8.53 18.75 -0.45
N THR A 86 8.73 17.50 -0.12
CA THR A 86 10.05 16.97 0.23
C THR A 86 10.50 15.98 -0.84
N VAL A 87 11.71 16.17 -1.34
CA VAL A 87 12.33 15.33 -2.36
C VAL A 87 13.53 14.61 -1.76
N SER A 88 13.72 13.36 -2.10
CA SER A 88 14.84 12.54 -1.66
C SER A 88 15.29 11.58 -2.77
N ARG A 89 16.33 10.80 -2.49
CA ARG A 89 16.75 9.72 -3.41
C ARG A 89 15.69 8.62 -3.45
N GLY A 90 15.53 7.94 -4.61
CA GLY A 90 14.54 6.88 -4.82
C GLY A 90 14.66 5.68 -3.86
N THR A 91 15.82 5.49 -3.23
CA THR A 91 16.06 4.45 -2.22
C THR A 91 15.88 4.94 -0.77
N SER A 92 15.47 6.20 -0.57
CA SER A 92 15.17 6.76 0.75
C SER A 92 13.90 6.14 1.34
N GLU A 93 13.81 6.18 2.67
CA GLU A 93 12.58 5.83 3.41
C GLU A 93 11.63 7.03 3.61
N LEU A 94 11.84 8.12 2.88
CA LEU A 94 10.97 9.29 2.90
C LEU A 94 9.48 8.95 2.74
N PRO A 95 9.05 8.07 1.81
CA PRO A 95 7.63 7.72 1.68
C PRO A 95 7.05 7.09 2.95
N MET A 96 7.82 6.21 3.62
CA MET A 96 7.40 5.59 4.88
C MET A 96 7.28 6.61 6.00
N ARG A 97 8.31 7.46 6.18
CA ARG A 97 8.27 8.54 7.17
C ARG A 97 7.07 9.46 6.96
N HIS A 98 6.85 9.90 5.73
CA HIS A 98 5.72 10.78 5.39
C HIS A 98 4.36 10.12 5.64
N GLN A 99 4.23 8.82 5.37
CA GLN A 99 3.01 8.08 5.67
C GLN A 99 2.69 8.10 7.17
N PHE A 100 3.68 7.85 8.02
CA PHE A 100 3.48 7.87 9.48
C PHE A 100 3.26 9.29 10.03
N GLU A 101 3.95 10.29 9.50
CA GLU A 101 3.70 11.69 9.85
C GLU A 101 2.27 12.13 9.50
N THR A 102 1.79 11.76 8.32
CA THR A 102 0.43 12.02 7.88
C THR A 102 -0.59 11.31 8.77
N TRP A 103 -0.37 10.03 9.04
CA TRP A 103 -1.22 9.26 9.95
C TRP A 103 -1.27 9.89 11.35
N LYS A 104 -0.12 10.25 11.90
CA LYS A 104 -0.02 10.93 13.20
C LYS A 104 -0.82 12.22 13.22
N SER A 105 -0.70 13.05 12.19
CA SER A 105 -1.45 14.29 12.04
C SER A 105 -2.97 14.06 12.02
N TRP A 106 -3.43 13.02 11.30
CA TRP A 106 -4.86 12.71 11.22
C TRP A 106 -5.42 12.15 12.52
N MET A 107 -4.59 11.45 13.30
CA MET A 107 -4.96 10.93 14.61
C MET A 107 -4.89 11.97 15.72
N GLY A 108 -4.37 13.19 15.45
CA GLY A 108 -4.21 14.24 16.44
C GLY A 108 -3.13 13.97 17.49
N LEU A 109 -2.08 13.21 17.12
CA LEU A 109 -0.97 12.81 17.99
C LEU A 109 0.25 13.74 17.83
#